data_01965dbbe4ee4b02c87cfe85469119ad
#
_entry.id   01965dbbe4ee4b02c87cfe85469119ad
#
_cell.length_a   1.000
_cell.length_b   1.000
_cell.length_c   1.000
_cell.angle_alpha   90.00
_cell.angle_beta   90.00
_cell.angle_gamma   90.00
#
_symmetry.space_group_name_H-M   'P 1'
#
loop_
_entity.id
_entity.type
_entity.pdbx_description
1 polymer ?
#
loop_
_entity_poly.entity_id
_entity_poly.type
_entity_poly.pdbx_seq_one_letter_code
_entity_poly.pdbx_strand_id
1 'polypeptide(L)'
;GPLESCGPRSFEETIEVNLTANWRLIRALAPWLHQSASPRAVFVTSSVASNPQAFWGAYQASKAGLEAMVIGWADETEKMALRANIFDPGGTRTEMRAAAKPGEDPMTLPTADEVAAELVKLVSTDETRTGARIRYRDLHPANG
;
A
#
# COMPACT_ATOMS: atom_id res chain seq x y z
N GLY A 1 -12.80 10.91 11.05
CA GLY A 1 -13.22 12.02 11.93
C GLY A 1 -12.10 13.00 12.19
N PRO A 2 -12.37 14.12 12.93
CA PRO A 2 -11.33 15.08 13.27
C PRO A 2 -10.18 14.42 14.03
N LEU A 3 -8.93 14.82 13.75
CA LEU A 3 -7.76 14.22 14.37
C LEU A 3 -7.74 14.41 15.90
N GLU A 4 -8.14 15.58 16.37
CA GLU A 4 -8.23 15.91 17.80
C GLU A 4 -9.25 15.06 18.58
N SER A 5 -10.23 14.49 17.87
CA SER A 5 -11.27 13.61 18.44
C SER A 5 -10.98 12.12 18.22
N CYS A 6 -9.84 11.79 17.61
CA CYS A 6 -9.43 10.41 17.41
C CYS A 6 -9.07 9.79 18.76
N GLY A 7 -9.79 8.74 19.18
CA GLY A 7 -9.51 8.06 20.44
C GLY A 7 -8.14 7.36 20.39
N PRO A 8 -7.38 7.37 21.52
CA PRO A 8 -6.04 6.75 21.56
C PRO A 8 -6.00 5.33 21.04
N ARG A 9 -6.94 4.49 21.45
CA ARG A 9 -7.04 3.10 21.02
C ARG A 9 -7.23 2.96 19.51
N SER A 10 -8.11 3.76 18.90
CA SER A 10 -8.34 3.72 17.45
C SER A 10 -7.11 4.17 16.66
N PHE A 11 -6.39 5.17 17.17
CA PHE A 11 -5.12 5.61 16.60
C PHE A 11 -4.07 4.50 16.66
N GLU A 12 -3.87 3.93 17.86
CA GLU A 12 -2.89 2.86 18.11
C GLU A 12 -3.17 1.61 17.26
N GLU A 13 -4.43 1.16 17.19
CA GLU A 13 -4.82 0.02 16.36
C GLU A 13 -4.55 0.29 14.86
N THR A 14 -4.81 1.50 14.39
CA THR A 14 -4.54 1.88 12.99
C THR A 14 -3.04 1.83 12.68
N ILE A 15 -2.20 2.37 13.56
CA ILE A 15 -0.74 2.32 13.43
C ILE A 15 -0.24 0.88 13.54
N GLU A 16 -0.75 0.11 14.49
CA GLU A 16 -0.34 -1.29 14.70
C GLU A 16 -0.61 -2.13 13.44
N VAL A 17 -1.81 -2.06 12.89
CA VAL A 17 -2.18 -2.88 11.71
C VAL A 17 -1.49 -2.40 10.43
N ASN A 18 -1.47 -1.09 10.17
CA ASN A 18 -1.02 -0.57 8.88
C ASN A 18 0.50 -0.34 8.80
N LEU A 19 1.17 -0.14 9.91
CA LEU A 19 2.60 0.19 9.96
C LEU A 19 3.40 -0.86 10.74
N THR A 20 3.14 -1.05 12.01
CA THR A 20 3.94 -1.91 12.89
C THR A 20 3.91 -3.37 12.44
N ALA A 21 2.75 -3.88 12.05
CA ALA A 21 2.60 -5.24 11.54
C ALA A 21 3.43 -5.46 10.26
N ASN A 22 3.48 -4.48 9.35
CA ASN A 22 4.31 -4.56 8.15
C ASN A 22 5.81 -4.58 8.48
N TRP A 23 6.26 -3.77 9.45
CA TRP A 23 7.63 -3.84 9.94
C TRP A 23 7.96 -5.24 10.51
N ARG A 24 7.06 -5.81 11.31
CA ARG A 24 7.24 -7.16 11.85
C ARG A 24 7.33 -8.21 10.75
N LEU A 25 6.50 -8.10 9.69
CA LEU A 25 6.55 -8.98 8.53
C LEU A 25 7.87 -8.85 7.77
N ILE A 26 8.34 -7.64 7.52
CA ILE A 26 9.67 -7.41 6.91
C ILE A 26 10.74 -8.14 7.74
N ARG A 27 10.79 -7.88 9.05
CA ARG A 27 11.78 -8.49 9.95
C ARG A 27 11.72 -10.02 9.96
N ALA A 28 10.52 -10.59 9.97
CA ALA A 28 10.33 -12.02 10.02
C ALA A 28 10.63 -12.72 8.70
N LEU A 29 10.29 -12.10 7.57
CA LEU A 29 10.38 -12.71 6.25
C LEU A 29 11.67 -12.37 5.49
N ALA A 30 12.38 -11.30 5.83
CA ALA A 30 13.61 -10.90 5.15
C ALA A 30 14.64 -12.03 5.02
N PRO A 31 14.92 -12.87 6.06
CA PRO A 31 15.88 -13.97 5.91
C PRO A 31 15.47 -14.98 4.83
N TRP A 32 14.18 -15.23 4.65
CA TRP A 32 13.64 -16.13 3.62
C TRP A 32 13.66 -15.48 2.25
N LEU A 33 13.30 -14.20 2.16
CA LEU A 33 13.37 -13.43 0.91
C LEU A 33 14.80 -13.39 0.36
N HIS A 34 15.79 -13.19 1.22
CA HIS A 34 17.20 -13.16 0.80
C HIS A 34 17.73 -14.51 0.31
N GLN A 35 17.08 -15.62 0.65
CA GLN A 35 17.43 -16.97 0.14
C GLN A 35 16.77 -17.26 -1.21
N SER A 36 15.77 -16.50 -1.62
CA SER A 36 15.11 -16.68 -2.91
C SER A 36 15.98 -16.12 -4.05
N ALA A 37 15.96 -16.79 -5.19
CA ALA A 37 16.64 -16.31 -6.39
C ALA A 37 15.98 -15.04 -6.99
N SER A 38 14.69 -14.84 -6.74
CA SER A 38 13.94 -13.69 -7.27
C SER A 38 12.87 -13.21 -6.28
N PRO A 39 13.27 -12.64 -5.13
CA PRO A 39 12.34 -12.22 -4.10
C PRO A 39 11.59 -10.95 -4.50
N ARG A 40 10.29 -10.92 -4.23
CA ARG A 40 9.41 -9.78 -4.49
C ARG A 40 8.57 -9.49 -3.27
N ALA A 41 8.44 -8.20 -2.92
CA ALA A 41 7.60 -7.71 -1.85
C ALA A 41 6.79 -6.51 -2.33
N VAL A 42 5.49 -6.53 -2.13
CA VAL A 42 4.61 -5.41 -2.49
C VAL A 42 3.78 -5.03 -1.28
N PHE A 43 3.76 -3.74 -0.97
CA PHE A 43 3.04 -3.16 0.15
C PHE A 43 1.91 -2.27 -0.35
N VAL A 44 0.70 -2.55 0.12
CA VAL A 44 -0.48 -1.78 -0.31
C VAL A 44 -0.59 -0.50 0.50
N THR A 45 -0.54 0.63 -0.22
CA THR A 45 -0.70 1.98 0.34
C THR A 45 -2.04 2.61 -0.06
N SER A 46 -2.11 3.91 -0.03
CA SER A 46 -3.27 4.71 -0.43
C SER A 46 -2.83 6.08 -0.91
N SER A 47 -3.61 6.70 -1.77
CA SER A 47 -3.37 8.06 -2.25
C SER A 47 -3.28 9.11 -1.14
N VAL A 48 -3.91 8.87 0.01
CA VAL A 48 -3.84 9.77 1.18
C VAL A 48 -2.46 9.83 1.85
N ALA A 49 -1.58 8.87 1.56
CA ALA A 49 -0.20 8.91 2.04
C ALA A 49 0.60 10.07 1.43
N SER A 50 0.39 10.34 0.13
CA SER A 50 1.06 11.42 -0.60
C SER A 50 0.19 12.65 -0.81
N ASN A 51 -1.12 12.54 -0.60
CA ASN A 51 -2.08 13.65 -0.71
C ASN A 51 -3.02 13.66 0.52
N PRO A 52 -2.55 14.16 1.66
CA PRO A 52 -3.29 14.15 2.91
C PRO A 52 -4.64 14.87 2.79
N GLN A 53 -5.65 14.33 3.45
CA GLN A 53 -7.00 14.85 3.45
C GLN A 53 -7.52 15.05 4.89
N ALA A 54 -8.42 16.00 5.07
CA ALA A 54 -9.11 16.20 6.35
C ALA A 54 -9.85 14.90 6.76
N PHE A 55 -9.90 14.65 8.05
CA PHE A 55 -10.60 13.53 8.68
C PHE A 55 -10.00 12.13 8.50
N TRP A 56 -8.82 12.01 7.87
CA TRP A 56 -8.10 10.75 7.64
C TRP A 56 -6.84 10.58 8.50
N GLY A 57 -6.68 11.40 9.55
CA GLY A 57 -5.44 11.58 10.33
C GLY A 57 -4.62 10.33 10.62
N ALA A 58 -5.13 9.40 11.42
CA ALA A 58 -4.40 8.17 11.79
C ALA A 58 -4.10 7.29 10.57
N TYR A 59 -5.07 7.12 9.67
CA TYR A 59 -4.92 6.27 8.49
C TYR A 59 -3.84 6.81 7.54
N GLN A 60 -3.91 8.10 7.18
CA GLN A 60 -2.90 8.68 6.29
C GLN A 60 -1.50 8.71 6.92
N ALA A 61 -1.39 8.96 8.22
CA ALA A 61 -0.13 8.89 8.94
C ALA A 61 0.47 7.47 8.88
N SER A 62 -0.36 6.44 9.10
CA SER A 62 0.08 5.05 9.01
C SER A 62 0.55 4.66 7.61
N LYS A 63 -0.15 5.10 6.56
CA LYS A 63 0.22 4.81 5.16
C LYS A 63 1.43 5.60 4.69
N ALA A 64 1.60 6.86 5.12
CA ALA A 64 2.80 7.64 4.86
C ALA A 64 4.04 7.02 5.54
N GLY A 65 3.89 6.58 6.79
CA GLY A 65 4.94 5.85 7.51
C GLY A 65 5.31 4.54 6.82
N LEU A 66 4.32 3.78 6.34
CA LEU A 66 4.54 2.56 5.57
C LEU A 66 5.35 2.84 4.29
N GLU A 67 4.97 3.86 3.51
CA GLU A 67 5.71 4.23 2.30
C GLU A 67 7.17 4.57 2.60
N ALA A 68 7.41 5.43 3.60
CA ALA A 68 8.76 5.80 4.00
C ALA A 68 9.60 4.59 4.42
N MET A 69 9.02 3.69 5.21
CA MET A 69 9.69 2.46 5.66
C MET A 69 10.05 1.54 4.48
N VAL A 70 9.13 1.32 3.55
CA VAL A 70 9.35 0.42 2.39
C VAL A 70 10.37 1.00 1.42
N ILE A 71 10.34 2.31 1.16
CA ILE A 71 11.31 2.99 0.30
C ILE A 71 12.71 2.90 0.94
N GLY A 72 12.83 3.15 2.25
CA GLY A 72 14.10 2.98 2.96
C GLY A 72 14.63 1.56 2.87
N TRP A 73 13.77 0.55 3.09
CA TRP A 73 14.19 -0.84 2.97
C TRP A 73 14.58 -1.24 1.53
N ALA A 74 13.91 -0.70 0.53
CA ALA A 74 14.28 -0.91 -0.87
C ALA A 74 15.66 -0.32 -1.20
N ASP A 75 16.00 0.85 -0.64
CA ASP A 75 17.31 1.49 -0.76
C ASP A 75 18.41 0.66 -0.06
N GLU A 76 18.17 0.22 1.17
CA GLU A 76 19.05 -0.68 1.93
C GLU A 76 19.40 -1.97 1.16
N THR A 77 18.45 -2.47 0.37
CA THR A 77 18.56 -3.73 -0.36
C THR A 77 18.76 -3.57 -1.87
N GLU A 78 19.07 -2.37 -2.35
CA GLU A 78 19.18 -2.03 -3.79
C GLU A 78 20.13 -2.99 -4.55
N LYS A 79 21.25 -3.38 -3.94
CA LYS A 79 22.26 -4.26 -4.53
C LYS A 79 21.92 -5.76 -4.41
N MET A 80 20.81 -6.09 -3.77
CA MET A 80 20.33 -7.47 -3.61
C MET A 80 19.33 -7.84 -4.73
N ALA A 81 18.96 -9.12 -4.79
CA ALA A 81 17.96 -9.59 -5.75
C ALA A 81 16.53 -9.15 -5.40
N LEU A 82 16.29 -8.71 -4.16
CA LEU A 82 15.00 -8.26 -3.68
C LEU A 82 14.50 -7.02 -4.44
N ARG A 83 13.22 -7.08 -4.83
CA ARG A 83 12.49 -5.92 -5.33
C ARG A 83 11.31 -5.65 -4.39
N ALA A 84 11.35 -4.52 -3.70
CA ALA A 84 10.32 -4.08 -2.76
C ALA A 84 9.65 -2.81 -3.29
N ASN A 85 8.33 -2.87 -3.51
CA ASN A 85 7.57 -1.78 -4.11
C ASN A 85 6.29 -1.47 -3.31
N ILE A 86 5.74 -0.31 -3.58
CA ILE A 86 4.50 0.19 -3.00
C ILE A 86 3.43 0.22 -4.09
N PHE A 87 2.25 -0.31 -3.78
CA PHE A 87 1.11 -0.31 -4.68
C PHE A 87 -0.05 0.50 -4.11
N ASP A 88 -0.50 1.50 -4.86
CA ASP A 88 -1.71 2.28 -4.57
C ASP A 88 -2.86 1.78 -5.46
N PRO A 89 -3.80 1.01 -4.90
CA PRO A 89 -4.93 0.46 -5.65
C PRO A 89 -5.94 1.54 -6.08
N GLY A 90 -5.87 2.75 -5.51
CA GLY A 90 -6.89 3.77 -5.69
C GLY A 90 -8.23 3.41 -5.06
N GLY A 91 -9.30 3.99 -5.58
CA GLY A 91 -10.66 3.57 -5.23
C GLY A 91 -10.95 2.19 -5.83
N THR A 92 -11.26 1.22 -4.96
CA THR A 92 -11.58 -0.15 -5.37
C THR A 92 -12.97 -0.50 -4.84
N ARG A 93 -13.77 -1.21 -5.63
CA ARG A 93 -15.12 -1.65 -5.29
C ARG A 93 -15.08 -2.67 -4.17
N THR A 94 -15.19 -2.20 -2.92
CA THR A 94 -15.14 -3.00 -1.70
C THR A 94 -16.12 -2.46 -0.66
N GLU A 95 -16.50 -3.29 0.29
CA GLU A 95 -17.34 -2.86 1.44
C GLU A 95 -16.67 -1.73 2.23
N MET A 96 -15.34 -1.80 2.42
CA MET A 96 -14.58 -0.74 3.08
C MET A 96 -14.73 0.59 2.33
N ARG A 97 -14.66 0.58 0.99
CA ARG A 97 -14.82 1.80 0.18
C ARG A 97 -16.23 2.36 0.28
N ALA A 98 -17.24 1.51 0.21
CA ALA A 98 -18.65 1.91 0.37
C ALA A 98 -18.91 2.55 1.73
N ALA A 99 -18.34 1.99 2.80
CA ALA A 99 -18.44 2.57 4.15
C ALA A 99 -17.72 3.92 4.27
N ALA A 100 -16.56 4.08 3.61
CA ALA A 100 -15.79 5.31 3.66
C ALA A 100 -16.36 6.44 2.78
N LYS A 101 -17.06 6.09 1.68
CA LYS A 101 -17.63 7.03 0.70
C LYS A 101 -19.02 6.57 0.25
N PRO A 102 -20.05 6.67 1.11
CA PRO A 102 -21.38 6.11 0.83
C PRO A 102 -22.13 6.77 -0.34
N GLY A 103 -21.69 7.94 -0.80
CA GLY A 103 -22.27 8.64 -1.96
C GLY A 103 -21.59 8.36 -3.30
N GLU A 104 -20.54 7.52 -3.33
CA GLU A 104 -19.81 7.18 -4.55
C GLU A 104 -20.50 5.99 -5.26
N ASP A 105 -20.70 6.13 -6.59
CA ASP A 105 -21.23 5.00 -7.38
C ASP A 105 -20.16 3.89 -7.48
N PRO A 106 -20.39 2.71 -6.90
CA PRO A 106 -19.44 1.62 -6.93
C PRO A 106 -19.16 1.09 -8.34
N MET A 107 -20.06 1.33 -9.31
CA MET A 107 -19.88 0.89 -10.69
C MET A 107 -18.82 1.69 -11.45
N THR A 108 -18.42 2.84 -10.93
CA THR A 108 -17.33 3.66 -11.49
C THR A 108 -15.94 3.19 -11.04
N LEU A 109 -15.89 2.22 -10.12
CA LEU A 109 -14.65 1.72 -9.52
C LEU A 109 -14.28 0.34 -10.08
N PRO A 110 -12.98 0.06 -10.25
CA PRO A 110 -12.53 -1.29 -10.58
C PRO A 110 -12.91 -2.27 -9.47
N THR A 111 -13.15 -3.51 -9.87
CA THR A 111 -13.36 -4.61 -8.92
C THR A 111 -12.08 -4.99 -8.18
N ALA A 112 -12.21 -5.68 -7.05
CA ALA A 112 -11.06 -6.19 -6.33
C ALA A 112 -10.21 -7.16 -7.19
N ASP A 113 -10.86 -7.98 -8.04
CA ASP A 113 -10.17 -8.93 -8.92
C ASP A 113 -9.35 -8.22 -10.01
N GLU A 114 -9.88 -7.15 -10.61
CA GLU A 114 -9.14 -6.34 -11.58
C GLU A 114 -7.90 -5.69 -10.95
N VAL A 115 -8.03 -5.16 -9.74
CA VAL A 115 -6.91 -4.58 -9.00
C VAL A 115 -5.90 -5.66 -8.57
N ALA A 116 -6.37 -6.82 -8.11
CA ALA A 116 -5.52 -7.94 -7.72
C ALA A 116 -4.69 -8.49 -8.88
N ALA A 117 -5.23 -8.49 -10.10
CA ALA A 117 -4.50 -8.91 -11.29
C ALA A 117 -3.22 -8.08 -11.52
N GLU A 118 -3.27 -6.76 -11.26
CA GLU A 118 -2.08 -5.92 -11.35
C GLU A 118 -1.09 -6.19 -10.19
N LEU A 119 -1.60 -6.42 -8.99
CA LEU A 119 -0.76 -6.74 -7.84
C LEU A 119 0.01 -8.06 -8.07
N VAL A 120 -0.60 -9.07 -8.69
CA VAL A 120 0.06 -10.34 -9.05
C VAL A 120 1.23 -10.10 -10.00
N LYS A 121 1.11 -9.21 -10.98
CA LYS A 121 2.22 -8.84 -11.88
C LYS A 121 3.41 -8.26 -11.12
N LEU A 122 3.15 -7.45 -10.09
CA LEU A 122 4.19 -6.80 -9.28
C LEU A 122 4.98 -7.78 -8.38
N VAL A 123 4.46 -8.98 -8.15
CA VAL A 123 5.18 -10.06 -7.44
C VAL A 123 5.75 -11.12 -8.39
N SER A 124 5.63 -10.92 -9.70
CA SER A 124 6.24 -11.81 -10.70
C SER A 124 7.74 -11.54 -10.86
N THR A 125 8.44 -12.49 -11.47
CA THR A 125 9.88 -12.35 -11.78
C THR A 125 10.19 -11.26 -12.80
N ASP A 126 9.19 -10.82 -13.58
CA ASP A 126 9.33 -9.78 -14.60
C ASP A 126 9.38 -8.37 -13.99
N GLU A 127 8.98 -8.21 -12.73
CA GLU A 127 9.08 -6.94 -12.05
C GLU A 127 10.55 -6.64 -11.67
N THR A 128 11.11 -5.60 -12.24
CA THR A 128 12.50 -5.20 -12.04
C THR A 128 12.68 -3.95 -11.18
N ARG A 129 11.61 -3.17 -10.97
CA ARG A 129 11.65 -1.96 -10.14
C ARG A 129 11.82 -2.30 -8.67
N THR A 130 12.48 -1.43 -7.93
CA THR A 130 12.54 -1.44 -6.47
C THR A 130 12.39 -0.01 -5.94
N GLY A 131 11.75 0.17 -4.79
CA GLY A 131 11.45 1.48 -4.22
C GLY A 131 10.41 2.28 -5.00
N ALA A 132 9.72 1.67 -5.94
CA ALA A 132 8.75 2.35 -6.78
C ALA A 132 7.37 2.44 -6.11
N ARG A 133 6.72 3.61 -6.29
CA ARG A 133 5.31 3.81 -5.99
C ARG A 133 4.50 3.64 -7.26
N ILE A 134 3.71 2.58 -7.32
CA ILE A 134 2.95 2.18 -8.50
C ILE A 134 1.47 2.41 -8.20
N ARG A 135 0.78 3.17 -9.02
CA ARG A 135 -0.65 3.46 -8.87
C ARG A 135 -1.45 2.71 -9.93
N TYR A 136 -2.52 2.06 -9.52
CA TYR A 136 -3.43 1.37 -10.43
C TYR A 136 -3.89 2.26 -11.60
N ARG A 137 -4.26 3.51 -11.30
CA ARG A 137 -4.72 4.45 -12.32
C ARG A 137 -3.67 4.82 -13.39
N ASP A 138 -2.37 4.71 -13.06
CA ASP A 138 -1.30 5.00 -14.03
C ASP A 138 -1.07 3.82 -14.97
N LEU A 139 -1.46 2.60 -14.55
CA LEU A 139 -1.46 1.40 -15.37
C LEU A 139 -2.70 1.33 -16.27
N HIS A 140 -3.78 1.99 -15.87
CA HIS A 140 -5.06 2.03 -16.55
C HIS A 140 -5.51 3.49 -16.72
N PRO A 141 -4.83 4.31 -17.53
CA PRO A 141 -5.28 5.65 -17.83
C PRO A 141 -6.68 5.56 -18.46
N ALA A 142 -7.64 6.31 -17.91
CA ALA A 142 -8.97 6.43 -18.53
C ALA A 142 -8.74 6.85 -19.99
N ASN A 143 -9.26 6.07 -20.92
CA ASN A 143 -9.27 6.43 -22.32
C ASN A 143 -10.00 7.77 -22.42
N GLY A 144 -9.26 8.83 -22.81
CA GLY A 144 -9.73 10.20 -22.90
C GLY A 144 -10.86 10.38 -23.88
#